data_628eb2a42dfda95aca33eafa0e99f256
#
_entry.id   628eb2a42dfda95aca33eafa0e99f256
#
_cell.length_a   1.000
_cell.length_b   1.000
_cell.length_c   1.000
_cell.angle_alpha   90.00
_cell.angle_beta   90.00
_cell.angle_gamma   90.00
#
_symmetry.space_group_name_H-M   'P 1'
#
loop_
_entity.id
_entity.type
_entity.pdbx_description
1 polymer ?
#
loop_
_entity_poly.entity_id
_entity_poly.type
_entity_poly.pdbx_seq_one_letter_code
_entity_poly.pdbx_strand_id
1 'polypeptide(L)'
;MSLTIGIVGLPNVGKSTLFNALTKNDVLAANYPFATIEPNVGVVGVPDPRLAKLAEVFDSKKTVPATVSFVDIAGIVRGASEGQGLGNKFLANIRESDAICQVIRVFTDPDVVHVEGKVDPADDIETINTELVLADMQTLEKAIPRLEKESRKDKERKVLHDAAVAAQEVLDSGKTLFAAGVDPEPLRELTLLTTKPFLYVFNVDADELGNAETLDELRALVAPAEAIFLDAQTESELIELPDDEAAELLASIGQDEPGLDQLARVGFRTLGLQTYLTAGPQESRAWTIPVGATAPEAAGVIHTDFQRGFIKAEIVGFDQLMEAGSMAEAKSRGWVRIEGKEYVMADGDVVEFRFNV
;
A
#
# COMPACT_ATOMS: atom_id res chain seq x y z
N MET A 1 -2.51 4.67 -14.11
CA MET A 1 -2.66 5.50 -12.89
C MET A 1 -1.88 4.79 -11.81
N SER A 2 -1.15 5.51 -10.98
CA SER A 2 -0.49 4.93 -9.81
C SER A 2 -1.58 4.55 -8.78
N LEU A 3 -1.46 3.35 -8.18
CA LEU A 3 -2.34 2.93 -7.11
C LEU A 3 -2.06 3.78 -5.85
N THR A 4 -3.11 4.06 -5.07
CA THR A 4 -3.06 4.94 -3.93
C THR A 4 -3.64 4.31 -2.67
N ILE A 5 -3.10 4.70 -1.51
CA ILE A 5 -3.60 4.31 -0.19
C ILE A 5 -4.22 5.53 0.48
N GLY A 6 -5.50 5.47 0.80
CA GLY A 6 -6.16 6.51 1.54
C GLY A 6 -5.89 6.40 3.05
N ILE A 7 -5.28 7.43 3.64
CA ILE A 7 -5.07 7.49 5.10
C ILE A 7 -6.33 8.06 5.75
N VAL A 8 -6.93 7.29 6.64
CA VAL A 8 -8.13 7.64 7.38
C VAL A 8 -7.90 7.50 8.88
N GLY A 9 -8.72 8.15 9.69
CA GLY A 9 -8.64 8.05 11.15
C GLY A 9 -9.60 9.04 11.80
N LEU A 10 -9.91 8.81 13.07
CA LEU A 10 -10.65 9.75 13.89
C LEU A 10 -9.84 11.05 14.10
N PRO A 11 -10.47 12.16 14.48
CA PRO A 11 -9.72 13.35 14.86
C PRO A 11 -8.73 13.09 16.00
N ASN A 12 -7.58 13.77 15.94
CA ASN A 12 -6.54 13.73 16.98
C ASN A 12 -5.85 12.37 17.22
N VAL A 13 -5.83 11.49 16.21
CA VAL A 13 -5.11 10.20 16.26
C VAL A 13 -3.64 10.30 15.79
N GLY A 14 -3.17 11.50 15.42
CA GLY A 14 -1.82 11.69 14.86
C GLY A 14 -1.74 11.57 13.33
N LYS A 15 -2.88 11.46 12.63
CA LYS A 15 -2.95 11.29 11.17
C LYS A 15 -2.16 12.38 10.41
N SER A 16 -2.35 13.65 10.75
CA SER A 16 -1.65 14.76 10.09
C SER A 16 -0.16 14.78 10.39
N THR A 17 0.25 14.40 11.61
CA THR A 17 1.67 14.25 11.97
C THR A 17 2.31 13.17 11.12
N LEU A 18 1.68 11.99 11.03
CA LEU A 18 2.11 10.88 10.19
C LEU A 18 2.22 11.29 8.71
N PHE A 19 1.19 11.94 8.17
CA PHE A 19 1.17 12.37 6.77
C PHE A 19 2.26 13.40 6.48
N ASN A 20 2.47 14.35 7.37
CA ASN A 20 3.56 15.34 7.25
C ASN A 20 4.94 14.68 7.28
N ALA A 21 5.13 13.69 8.16
CA ALA A 21 6.36 12.91 8.20
C ALA A 21 6.57 12.14 6.88
N LEU A 22 5.54 11.46 6.36
CA LEU A 22 5.59 10.78 5.07
C LEU A 22 5.99 11.72 3.92
N THR A 23 5.43 12.94 3.88
CA THR A 23 5.66 13.90 2.79
C THR A 23 7.00 14.62 2.89
N LYS A 24 7.60 14.74 4.07
CA LYS A 24 8.97 15.26 4.22
C LYS A 24 10.02 14.33 3.59
N ASN A 25 9.76 13.03 3.55
CA ASN A 25 10.56 12.01 2.88
C ASN A 25 10.28 11.90 1.37
N ASP A 26 9.67 12.91 0.74
CA ASP A 26 9.23 12.86 -0.65
C ASP A 26 10.41 12.71 -1.64
N VAL A 27 10.53 11.51 -2.20
CA VAL A 27 11.56 11.11 -3.17
C VAL A 27 11.26 11.68 -4.56
N LEU A 28 10.05 12.20 -4.81
CA LEU A 28 9.65 12.69 -6.13
C LEU A 28 10.42 13.93 -6.56
N ALA A 29 10.65 14.86 -5.66
CA ALA A 29 11.33 16.11 -5.98
C ALA A 29 12.76 15.89 -6.54
N ALA A 30 13.45 14.84 -6.08
CA ALA A 30 14.80 14.51 -6.50
C ALA A 30 14.89 13.66 -7.78
N ASN A 31 13.89 12.79 -8.04
CA ASN A 31 13.98 11.78 -9.10
C ASN A 31 13.01 11.98 -10.28
N TYR A 32 11.99 12.81 -10.13
CA TYR A 32 10.95 13.03 -11.14
C TYR A 32 10.66 14.53 -11.35
N PRO A 33 11.51 15.25 -12.09
CA PRO A 33 11.46 16.72 -12.23
C PRO A 33 10.17 17.27 -12.88
N PHE A 34 9.28 16.40 -13.36
CA PHE A 34 8.00 16.77 -13.99
C PHE A 34 6.77 16.23 -13.23
N ALA A 35 6.94 15.69 -12.02
CA ALA A 35 5.81 15.24 -11.22
C ALA A 35 5.00 16.44 -10.72
N THR A 36 3.71 16.47 -11.03
CA THR A 36 2.78 17.45 -10.45
C THR A 36 2.52 17.01 -9.01
N ILE A 37 2.89 17.86 -8.04
CA ILE A 37 2.57 17.62 -6.63
C ILE A 37 1.09 17.96 -6.46
N GLU A 38 0.26 16.94 -6.30
CA GLU A 38 -1.15 17.14 -5.94
C GLU A 38 -1.26 17.45 -4.44
N PRO A 39 -2.07 18.43 -4.04
CA PRO A 39 -2.29 18.69 -2.62
C PRO A 39 -2.84 17.43 -1.93
N ASN A 40 -2.32 17.11 -0.75
CA ASN A 40 -2.69 15.93 0.04
C ASN A 40 -2.29 14.56 -0.55
N VAL A 41 -1.35 14.50 -1.48
CA VAL A 41 -0.74 13.25 -1.95
C VAL A 41 0.74 13.24 -1.55
N GLY A 42 1.14 12.23 -0.80
CA GLY A 42 2.53 11.95 -0.45
C GLY A 42 3.05 10.76 -1.24
N VAL A 43 4.20 10.89 -1.90
CA VAL A 43 4.83 9.79 -2.64
C VAL A 43 6.11 9.39 -1.94
N VAL A 44 6.13 8.17 -1.43
CA VAL A 44 7.17 7.65 -0.56
C VAL A 44 7.96 6.57 -1.28
N GLY A 45 9.30 6.61 -1.17
CA GLY A 45 10.17 5.55 -1.66
C GLY A 45 9.97 4.27 -0.84
N VAL A 46 9.89 3.14 -1.53
CA VAL A 46 9.88 1.83 -0.87
C VAL A 46 11.32 1.41 -0.63
N PRO A 47 11.77 1.27 0.63
CA PRO A 47 13.12 0.83 0.95
C PRO A 47 13.41 -0.53 0.34
N ASP A 48 14.48 -0.61 -0.44
CA ASP A 48 14.92 -1.86 -1.07
C ASP A 48 16.45 -1.99 -0.98
N PRO A 49 16.97 -2.79 -0.03
CA PRO A 49 18.41 -2.97 0.15
C PRO A 49 19.11 -3.62 -1.05
N ARG A 50 18.34 -4.22 -1.98
CA ARG A 50 18.88 -4.82 -3.20
C ARG A 50 19.45 -3.77 -4.15
N LEU A 51 18.91 -2.55 -4.15
CA LEU A 51 19.36 -1.47 -5.02
C LEU A 51 20.79 -1.02 -4.73
N ALA A 52 21.17 -0.91 -3.47
CA ALA A 52 22.53 -0.53 -3.08
C ALA A 52 23.55 -1.59 -3.56
N LYS A 53 23.25 -2.88 -3.33
CA LYS A 53 24.10 -3.98 -3.79
C LYS A 53 24.21 -4.07 -5.30
N LEU A 54 23.11 -3.81 -6.04
CA LEU A 54 23.15 -3.73 -7.50
C LEU A 54 24.01 -2.54 -7.98
N ALA A 55 23.89 -1.40 -7.31
CA ALA A 55 24.69 -0.22 -7.66
C ALA A 55 26.20 -0.49 -7.50
N GLU A 56 26.62 -1.24 -6.48
CA GLU A 56 28.00 -1.67 -6.32
C GLU A 56 28.46 -2.61 -7.45
N VAL A 57 27.67 -3.61 -7.81
CA VAL A 57 28.00 -4.58 -8.87
C VAL A 57 28.10 -3.96 -10.25
N PHE A 58 27.24 -2.97 -10.54
CA PHE A 58 27.15 -2.32 -11.86
C PHE A 58 27.84 -0.95 -11.94
N ASP A 59 28.47 -0.49 -10.85
CA ASP A 59 29.05 0.87 -10.72
C ASP A 59 28.01 1.96 -11.12
N SER A 60 26.81 1.81 -10.59
CA SER A 60 25.68 2.69 -10.93
C SER A 60 25.84 4.05 -10.26
N LYS A 61 25.62 5.13 -11.03
CA LYS A 61 25.74 6.51 -10.53
C LYS A 61 24.63 6.89 -9.56
N LYS A 62 23.47 6.23 -9.64
CA LYS A 62 22.32 6.47 -8.75
C LYS A 62 21.46 5.23 -8.59
N THR A 63 20.70 5.20 -7.50
CA THR A 63 19.63 4.24 -7.27
C THR A 63 18.27 4.93 -7.34
N VAL A 64 17.25 4.21 -7.84
CA VAL A 64 15.88 4.72 -7.92
C VAL A 64 14.93 3.67 -7.34
N PRO A 65 14.38 3.88 -6.15
CA PRO A 65 13.44 2.94 -5.53
C PRO A 65 12.09 2.93 -6.24
N ALA A 66 11.30 1.88 -6.00
CA ALA A 66 9.87 1.91 -6.25
C ALA A 66 9.20 2.91 -5.31
N THR A 67 7.99 3.34 -5.64
CA THR A 67 7.25 4.31 -4.82
C THR A 67 5.84 3.81 -4.53
N VAL A 68 5.29 4.25 -3.39
CA VAL A 68 3.90 4.10 -3.02
C VAL A 68 3.30 5.48 -2.75
N SER A 69 2.04 5.68 -3.13
CA SER A 69 1.36 6.95 -2.96
C SER A 69 0.34 6.87 -1.83
N PHE A 70 0.41 7.81 -0.91
CA PHE A 70 -0.56 7.99 0.18
C PHE A 70 -1.37 9.26 -0.06
N VAL A 71 -2.67 9.20 0.24
CA VAL A 71 -3.58 10.34 0.13
C VAL A 71 -4.14 10.66 1.51
N ASP A 72 -3.94 11.90 1.98
CA ASP A 72 -4.56 12.34 3.22
C ASP A 72 -6.05 12.58 3.02
N ILE A 73 -6.86 11.75 3.66
CA ILE A 73 -8.31 11.86 3.66
C ILE A 73 -8.73 12.48 4.99
N ALA A 74 -9.56 13.52 4.94
CA ALA A 74 -10.05 14.20 6.14
C ALA A 74 -10.62 13.20 7.16
N GLY A 75 -10.47 13.51 8.45
CA GLY A 75 -10.93 12.61 9.52
C GLY A 75 -12.43 12.29 9.44
N ILE A 76 -12.79 11.06 9.79
CA ILE A 76 -14.16 10.58 9.90
C ILE A 76 -14.69 10.89 11.31
N VAL A 77 -15.99 11.11 11.40
CA VAL A 77 -16.75 11.19 12.66
C VAL A 77 -17.99 10.32 12.53
N ARG A 78 -18.54 9.85 13.65
CA ARG A 78 -19.81 9.09 13.68
C ARG A 78 -20.92 9.83 12.92
N GLY A 79 -21.71 9.11 12.14
CA GLY A 79 -22.79 9.66 11.31
C GLY A 79 -22.33 10.21 9.96
N ALA A 80 -21.11 9.92 9.52
CA ALA A 80 -20.61 10.37 8.23
C ALA A 80 -21.38 9.76 7.05
N SER A 81 -21.88 8.54 7.19
CA SER A 81 -22.70 7.83 6.20
C SER A 81 -24.12 8.38 6.08
N GLU A 82 -24.65 9.00 7.14
CA GLU A 82 -26.01 9.59 7.17
C GLU A 82 -25.99 11.10 6.86
N GLY A 83 -24.82 11.73 6.96
CA GLY A 83 -24.64 13.19 6.87
C GLY A 83 -24.72 13.74 5.45
N GLN A 84 -25.29 14.97 5.34
CA GLN A 84 -25.16 15.79 4.14
C GLN A 84 -23.84 16.60 4.23
N GLY A 85 -23.00 16.53 3.19
CA GLY A 85 -21.82 17.40 3.06
C GLY A 85 -20.47 16.71 3.31
N LEU A 86 -19.82 16.96 4.45
CA LEU A 86 -18.43 16.50 4.70
C LEU A 86 -18.27 14.99 4.72
N GLY A 87 -19.23 14.24 5.28
CA GLY A 87 -19.18 12.77 5.29
C GLY A 87 -19.23 12.15 3.90
N ASN A 88 -20.09 12.66 3.01
CA ASN A 88 -20.15 12.18 1.63
C ASN A 88 -18.85 12.46 0.86
N LYS A 89 -18.21 13.62 1.09
CA LYS A 89 -16.92 13.94 0.47
C LYS A 89 -15.81 13.02 0.96
N PHE A 90 -15.80 12.69 2.26
CA PHE A 90 -14.90 11.74 2.86
C PHE A 90 -15.03 10.35 2.19
N LEU A 91 -16.25 9.81 2.12
CA LEU A 91 -16.52 8.52 1.49
C LEU A 91 -16.16 8.51 -0.01
N ALA A 92 -16.35 9.64 -0.71
CA ALA A 92 -15.94 9.77 -2.12
C ALA A 92 -14.43 9.67 -2.28
N ASN A 93 -13.64 10.33 -1.42
CA ASN A 93 -12.18 10.26 -1.46
C ASN A 93 -11.68 8.81 -1.17
N ILE A 94 -12.33 8.10 -0.24
CA ILE A 94 -12.00 6.68 -0.01
C ILE A 94 -12.31 5.84 -1.25
N ARG A 95 -13.40 6.11 -1.97
CA ARG A 95 -13.73 5.38 -3.21
C ARG A 95 -12.66 5.50 -4.29
N GLU A 96 -11.99 6.63 -4.36
CA GLU A 96 -10.91 6.90 -5.32
C GLU A 96 -9.59 6.21 -4.95
N SER A 97 -9.39 5.83 -3.68
CA SER A 97 -8.20 5.11 -3.23
C SER A 97 -8.31 3.61 -3.53
N ASP A 98 -7.17 2.92 -3.68
CA ASP A 98 -7.11 1.48 -3.98
C ASP A 98 -7.01 0.62 -2.72
N ALA A 99 -6.50 1.19 -1.62
CA ALA A 99 -6.44 0.57 -0.29
C ALA A 99 -6.74 1.61 0.80
N ILE A 100 -7.03 1.15 2.00
CA ILE A 100 -7.36 1.98 3.16
C ILE A 100 -6.31 1.75 4.26
N CYS A 101 -5.67 2.83 4.71
CA CYS A 101 -4.80 2.85 5.88
C CYS A 101 -5.52 3.53 7.03
N GLN A 102 -5.93 2.77 8.06
CA GLN A 102 -6.53 3.35 9.26
C GLN A 102 -5.45 3.69 10.28
N VAL A 103 -5.40 4.96 10.70
CA VAL A 103 -4.54 5.41 11.80
C VAL A 103 -5.34 5.40 13.09
N ILE A 104 -4.89 4.60 14.05
CA ILE A 104 -5.54 4.35 15.34
C ILE A 104 -4.68 4.91 16.45
N ARG A 105 -5.30 5.66 17.35
CA ARG A 105 -4.63 6.21 18.53
C ARG A 105 -4.53 5.15 19.62
N VAL A 106 -3.30 4.94 20.08
CA VAL A 106 -2.99 4.15 21.29
C VAL A 106 -2.27 5.03 22.32
N PHE A 107 -1.49 5.99 21.85
CA PHE A 107 -0.72 6.91 22.70
C PHE A 107 -1.59 7.69 23.68
N THR A 108 -1.02 7.98 24.84
CA THR A 108 -1.66 8.74 25.93
C THR A 108 -1.04 10.12 26.03
N ASP A 109 -1.84 11.17 25.75
CA ASP A 109 -1.43 12.56 25.92
C ASP A 109 -2.58 13.32 26.56
N PRO A 110 -2.42 13.85 27.81
CA PRO A 110 -3.48 14.58 28.51
C PRO A 110 -3.85 15.90 27.84
N ASP A 111 -2.97 16.48 27.03
CA ASP A 111 -3.20 17.73 26.32
C ASP A 111 -3.93 17.51 24.97
N VAL A 112 -4.02 16.27 24.51
CA VAL A 112 -4.73 15.90 23.26
C VAL A 112 -6.06 15.21 23.57
N VAL A 113 -7.15 15.93 23.42
CA VAL A 113 -8.50 15.41 23.68
C VAL A 113 -8.87 14.30 22.69
N HIS A 114 -9.32 13.14 23.20
CA HIS A 114 -9.92 12.09 22.38
C HIS A 114 -11.39 12.43 22.11
N VAL A 115 -11.87 12.22 20.86
CA VAL A 115 -13.25 12.57 20.46
C VAL A 115 -14.31 11.82 21.23
N GLU A 116 -14.03 10.56 21.60
CA GLU A 116 -14.94 9.70 22.37
C GLU A 116 -14.67 9.78 23.90
N GLY A 117 -13.76 10.65 24.33
CA GLY A 117 -13.44 10.90 25.75
C GLY A 117 -12.49 9.89 26.40
N LYS A 118 -12.16 8.78 25.73
CA LYS A 118 -11.16 7.78 26.16
C LYS A 118 -10.41 7.25 24.94
N VAL A 119 -9.20 6.79 25.14
CA VAL A 119 -8.45 6.03 24.13
C VAL A 119 -8.91 4.58 24.19
N ASP A 120 -9.50 4.09 23.10
CA ASP A 120 -10.00 2.72 22.97
C ASP A 120 -9.83 2.27 21.51
N PRO A 121 -8.70 1.62 21.18
CA PRO A 121 -8.39 1.23 19.81
C PRO A 121 -9.47 0.35 19.15
N ALA A 122 -10.12 -0.52 19.92
CA ALA A 122 -11.16 -1.40 19.39
C ALA A 122 -12.42 -0.61 19.01
N ASP A 123 -12.86 0.34 19.85
CA ASP A 123 -14.02 1.22 19.57
C ASP A 123 -13.74 2.18 18.39
N ASP A 124 -12.51 2.69 18.29
CA ASP A 124 -12.08 3.54 17.17
C ASP A 124 -12.15 2.79 15.83
N ILE A 125 -11.64 1.54 15.78
CA ILE A 125 -11.71 0.66 14.61
C ILE A 125 -13.16 0.36 14.25
N GLU A 126 -13.98 -0.02 15.22
CA GLU A 126 -15.40 -0.33 15.04
C GLU A 126 -16.17 0.87 14.51
N THR A 127 -15.89 2.08 15.02
CA THR A 127 -16.53 3.32 14.58
C THR A 127 -16.26 3.57 13.08
N ILE A 128 -15.03 3.47 12.63
CA ILE A 128 -14.68 3.69 11.22
C ILE A 128 -15.28 2.58 10.34
N ASN A 129 -15.13 1.32 10.74
CA ASN A 129 -15.63 0.18 9.98
C ASN A 129 -17.16 0.25 9.84
N THR A 130 -17.88 0.64 10.89
CA THR A 130 -19.34 0.80 10.85
C THR A 130 -19.77 1.82 9.81
N GLU A 131 -19.11 2.98 9.73
CA GLU A 131 -19.43 4.00 8.72
C GLU A 131 -19.21 3.51 7.27
N LEU A 132 -18.14 2.74 7.06
CA LEU A 132 -17.85 2.14 5.75
C LEU A 132 -18.88 1.05 5.39
N VAL A 133 -19.25 0.20 6.35
CA VAL A 133 -20.28 -0.84 6.21
C VAL A 133 -21.62 -0.22 5.86
N LEU A 134 -22.06 0.80 6.60
CA LEU A 134 -23.31 1.50 6.32
C LEU A 134 -23.34 2.14 4.93
N ALA A 135 -22.22 2.73 4.49
CA ALA A 135 -22.11 3.29 3.14
C ALA A 135 -22.25 2.23 2.05
N ASP A 136 -21.66 1.06 2.25
CA ASP A 136 -21.77 -0.06 1.31
C ASP A 136 -23.16 -0.68 1.32
N MET A 137 -23.78 -0.84 2.48
CA MET A 137 -25.19 -1.28 2.60
C MET A 137 -26.13 -0.38 1.81
N GLN A 138 -25.99 0.95 1.90
CA GLN A 138 -26.77 1.90 1.11
C GLN A 138 -26.52 1.74 -0.41
N THR A 139 -25.31 1.37 -0.80
CA THR A 139 -24.96 1.10 -2.20
C THR A 139 -25.64 -0.17 -2.69
N LEU A 140 -25.62 -1.25 -1.90
CA LEU A 140 -26.23 -2.54 -2.22
C LEU A 140 -27.75 -2.45 -2.21
N GLU A 141 -28.37 -1.75 -1.27
CA GLU A 141 -29.82 -1.52 -1.21
C GLU A 141 -30.38 -0.93 -2.52
N LYS A 142 -29.62 -0.01 -3.13
CA LYS A 142 -29.97 0.59 -4.43
C LYS A 142 -29.65 -0.33 -5.62
N ALA A 143 -28.56 -1.10 -5.55
CA ALA A 143 -28.08 -1.90 -6.66
C ALA A 143 -28.84 -3.22 -6.81
N ILE A 144 -29.13 -3.96 -5.73
CA ILE A 144 -29.72 -5.30 -5.75
C ILE A 144 -31.05 -5.35 -6.51
N PRO A 145 -32.05 -4.46 -6.28
CA PRO A 145 -33.33 -4.52 -7.01
C PRO A 145 -33.17 -4.29 -8.54
N ARG A 146 -32.17 -3.52 -8.95
CA ARG A 146 -31.83 -3.32 -10.36
C ARG A 146 -31.19 -4.57 -10.93
N LEU A 147 -30.17 -5.11 -10.26
CA LEU A 147 -29.44 -6.30 -10.66
C LEU A 147 -30.35 -7.53 -10.73
N GLU A 148 -31.33 -7.67 -9.84
CA GLU A 148 -32.33 -8.75 -9.90
C GLU A 148 -33.11 -8.77 -11.24
N LYS A 149 -33.50 -7.57 -11.73
CA LYS A 149 -34.19 -7.47 -13.02
C LYS A 149 -33.29 -7.78 -14.21
N GLU A 150 -32.02 -7.33 -14.14
CA GLU A 150 -31.02 -7.55 -15.20
C GLU A 150 -30.58 -9.02 -15.24
N SER A 151 -30.43 -9.70 -14.10
CA SER A 151 -29.99 -11.08 -13.95
C SER A 151 -30.88 -12.11 -14.68
N ARG A 152 -32.15 -11.75 -14.92
CA ARG A 152 -33.10 -12.63 -15.62
C ARG A 152 -32.76 -12.83 -17.09
N LYS A 153 -31.94 -11.96 -17.69
CA LYS A 153 -31.61 -11.95 -19.12
C LYS A 153 -30.11 -12.09 -19.39
N ASP A 154 -29.28 -11.90 -18.39
CA ASP A 154 -27.80 -11.82 -18.52
C ASP A 154 -27.12 -12.64 -17.42
N LYS A 155 -26.24 -13.58 -17.82
CA LYS A 155 -25.54 -14.47 -16.90
C LYS A 155 -24.46 -13.72 -16.09
N GLU A 156 -23.80 -12.72 -16.68
CA GLU A 156 -22.80 -11.93 -15.97
C GLU A 156 -23.48 -11.06 -14.90
N ARG A 157 -24.63 -10.47 -15.23
CA ARG A 157 -25.47 -9.75 -14.27
C ARG A 157 -25.99 -10.64 -13.16
N LYS A 158 -26.22 -11.94 -13.44
CA LYS A 158 -26.60 -12.89 -12.41
C LYS A 158 -25.45 -13.14 -11.43
N VAL A 159 -24.21 -13.28 -11.89
CA VAL A 159 -23.04 -13.44 -11.02
C VAL A 159 -22.88 -12.23 -10.11
N LEU A 160 -22.98 -11.02 -10.67
CA LEU A 160 -22.91 -9.79 -9.89
C LEU A 160 -24.07 -9.68 -8.87
N HIS A 161 -25.30 -10.03 -9.26
CA HIS A 161 -26.44 -10.03 -8.34
C HIS A 161 -26.25 -10.99 -7.17
N ASP A 162 -25.86 -12.24 -7.46
CA ASP A 162 -25.68 -13.25 -6.42
C ASP A 162 -24.53 -12.88 -5.46
N ALA A 163 -23.44 -12.31 -6.00
CA ALA A 163 -22.36 -11.76 -5.19
C ALA A 163 -22.80 -10.56 -4.32
N ALA A 164 -23.63 -9.66 -4.87
CA ALA A 164 -24.15 -8.51 -4.13
C ALA A 164 -25.06 -8.92 -2.97
N VAL A 165 -25.91 -9.94 -3.16
CA VAL A 165 -26.76 -10.49 -2.09
C VAL A 165 -25.91 -11.14 -1.00
N ALA A 166 -24.90 -11.94 -1.38
CA ALA A 166 -23.98 -12.54 -0.38
C ALA A 166 -23.18 -11.47 0.37
N ALA A 167 -22.73 -10.41 -0.31
CA ALA A 167 -22.05 -9.29 0.33
C ALA A 167 -22.94 -8.56 1.34
N GLN A 168 -24.23 -8.37 1.02
CA GLN A 168 -25.18 -7.77 1.95
C GLN A 168 -25.33 -8.58 3.24
N GLU A 169 -25.41 -9.91 3.16
CA GLU A 169 -25.50 -10.78 4.34
C GLU A 169 -24.26 -10.63 5.25
N VAL A 170 -23.06 -10.47 4.67
CA VAL A 170 -21.84 -10.22 5.44
C VAL A 170 -21.89 -8.86 6.13
N LEU A 171 -22.27 -7.81 5.40
CA LEU A 171 -22.37 -6.45 5.97
C LEU A 171 -23.44 -6.35 7.06
N ASP A 172 -24.56 -7.06 6.92
CA ASP A 172 -25.61 -7.14 7.95
C ASP A 172 -25.09 -7.75 9.27
N SER A 173 -24.02 -8.55 9.21
CA SER A 173 -23.33 -9.06 10.42
C SER A 173 -22.36 -8.04 11.07
N GLY A 174 -22.23 -6.84 10.50
CA GLY A 174 -21.32 -5.79 10.96
C GLY A 174 -19.86 -5.95 10.55
N LYS A 175 -19.53 -6.93 9.67
CA LYS A 175 -18.18 -7.17 9.21
C LYS A 175 -17.90 -6.46 7.87
N THR A 176 -16.68 -5.96 7.70
CA THR A 176 -16.20 -5.53 6.39
C THR A 176 -16.04 -6.74 5.45
N LEU A 177 -16.26 -6.54 4.16
CA LEU A 177 -16.11 -7.61 3.16
C LEU A 177 -14.68 -8.14 3.09
N PHE A 178 -13.70 -7.26 3.26
CA PHE A 178 -12.29 -7.63 3.35
C PHE A 178 -11.98 -8.56 4.53
N ALA A 179 -12.42 -8.21 5.73
CA ALA A 179 -12.20 -9.04 6.93
C ALA A 179 -12.92 -10.40 6.85
N ALA A 180 -14.03 -10.47 6.10
CA ALA A 180 -14.75 -11.71 5.82
C ALA A 180 -14.13 -12.53 4.68
N GLY A 181 -13.09 -12.05 4.00
CA GLY A 181 -12.43 -12.74 2.88
C GLY A 181 -13.30 -12.85 1.62
N VAL A 182 -14.21 -11.91 1.40
CA VAL A 182 -15.07 -11.90 0.21
C VAL A 182 -14.24 -11.55 -1.02
N ASP A 183 -14.38 -12.35 -2.08
CA ASP A 183 -13.75 -12.06 -3.38
C ASP A 183 -14.29 -10.74 -3.96
N PRO A 184 -13.43 -9.70 -4.15
CA PRO A 184 -13.86 -8.42 -4.68
C PRO A 184 -14.17 -8.42 -6.18
N GLU A 185 -13.66 -9.38 -6.94
CA GLU A 185 -13.73 -9.36 -8.42
C GLU A 185 -15.17 -9.32 -8.95
N PRO A 186 -16.11 -10.16 -8.48
CA PRO A 186 -17.51 -10.08 -8.93
C PRO A 186 -18.22 -8.78 -8.55
N LEU A 187 -17.72 -8.05 -7.53
CA LEU A 187 -18.31 -6.83 -6.97
C LEU A 187 -17.68 -5.54 -7.51
N ARG A 188 -16.65 -5.64 -8.35
CA ARG A 188 -15.82 -4.53 -8.81
C ARG A 188 -16.61 -3.34 -9.38
N GLU A 189 -17.70 -3.61 -10.12
CA GLU A 189 -18.57 -2.57 -10.69
C GLU A 189 -19.26 -1.71 -9.62
N LEU A 190 -19.49 -2.27 -8.42
CA LEU A 190 -20.21 -1.58 -7.33
C LEU A 190 -19.32 -0.63 -6.55
N THR A 191 -18.00 -0.69 -6.73
CA THR A 191 -17.01 0.16 -6.05
C THR A 191 -17.22 0.25 -4.54
N LEU A 192 -17.46 -0.92 -3.90
CA LEU A 192 -17.69 -1.01 -2.46
C LEU A 192 -16.41 -0.65 -1.71
N LEU A 193 -16.57 0.07 -0.60
CA LEU A 193 -15.45 0.56 0.22
C LEU A 193 -14.80 -0.58 0.99
N THR A 194 -15.62 -1.46 1.54
CA THR A 194 -15.17 -2.54 2.44
C THR A 194 -14.59 -3.75 1.72
N THR A 195 -14.61 -3.78 0.37
CA THR A 195 -13.87 -4.77 -0.43
C THR A 195 -12.41 -4.42 -0.62
N LYS A 196 -12.03 -3.15 -0.38
CA LYS A 196 -10.65 -2.70 -0.53
C LYS A 196 -9.75 -3.37 0.51
N PRO A 197 -8.46 -3.60 0.20
CA PRO A 197 -7.49 -4.03 1.20
C PRO A 197 -7.34 -3.01 2.32
N PHE A 198 -7.19 -3.49 3.55
CA PHE A 198 -6.94 -2.66 4.74
C PHE A 198 -5.54 -2.90 5.27
N LEU A 199 -4.95 -1.83 5.79
CA LEU A 199 -3.82 -1.88 6.70
C LEU A 199 -4.07 -0.90 7.86
N TYR A 200 -3.47 -1.17 9.00
CA TYR A 200 -3.67 -0.39 10.22
C TYR A 200 -2.34 0.14 10.73
N VAL A 201 -2.32 1.41 11.10
CA VAL A 201 -1.20 2.05 11.80
C VAL A 201 -1.66 2.37 13.21
N PHE A 202 -1.11 1.67 14.18
CA PHE A 202 -1.28 1.98 15.59
C PHE A 202 -0.23 3.00 16.00
N ASN A 203 -0.68 4.23 16.27
CA ASN A 203 0.15 5.29 16.78
C ASN A 203 0.26 5.15 18.30
N VAL A 204 1.38 4.57 18.75
CA VAL A 204 1.65 4.21 20.15
C VAL A 204 2.65 5.20 20.76
N ASP A 205 2.79 5.17 22.08
CA ASP A 205 3.91 5.86 22.74
C ASP A 205 5.23 5.12 22.43
N ALA A 206 6.34 5.84 22.29
CA ALA A 206 7.64 5.28 21.90
C ALA A 206 8.13 4.14 22.82
N ASP A 207 7.85 4.23 24.11
CA ASP A 207 8.20 3.21 25.12
C ASP A 207 7.36 1.94 25.02
N GLU A 208 6.17 1.99 24.39
CA GLU A 208 5.33 0.82 24.13
C GLU A 208 5.76 0.02 22.88
N LEU A 209 6.60 0.59 22.00
CA LEU A 209 7.08 -0.10 20.80
C LEU A 209 7.87 -1.39 21.09
N GLY A 210 8.46 -1.51 22.27
CA GLY A 210 9.13 -2.72 22.75
C GLY A 210 8.23 -3.72 23.47
N ASN A 211 6.94 -3.41 23.70
CA ASN A 211 6.01 -4.26 24.46
C ASN A 211 5.29 -5.25 23.55
N ALA A 212 5.92 -6.41 23.30
CA ALA A 212 5.39 -7.42 22.38
C ALA A 212 3.97 -7.91 22.73
N GLU A 213 3.61 -8.01 24.02
CA GLU A 213 2.30 -8.47 24.45
C GLU A 213 1.19 -7.49 24.01
N THR A 214 1.38 -6.19 24.28
CA THR A 214 0.45 -5.14 23.83
C THR A 214 0.34 -5.10 22.31
N LEU A 215 1.47 -5.19 21.59
CA LEU A 215 1.47 -5.16 20.13
C LEU A 215 0.76 -6.37 19.51
N ASP A 216 0.89 -7.56 20.12
CA ASP A 216 0.19 -8.77 19.66
C ASP A 216 -1.31 -8.70 19.91
N GLU A 217 -1.76 -8.14 21.04
CA GLU A 217 -3.17 -7.87 21.30
C GLU A 217 -3.77 -6.92 20.25
N LEU A 218 -3.08 -5.80 19.98
CA LEU A 218 -3.52 -4.84 18.95
C LEU A 218 -3.56 -5.46 17.55
N ARG A 219 -2.56 -6.28 17.20
CA ARG A 219 -2.53 -7.00 15.92
C ARG A 219 -3.70 -7.94 15.76
N ALA A 220 -4.12 -8.60 16.84
CA ALA A 220 -5.26 -9.51 16.83
C ALA A 220 -6.60 -8.81 16.54
N LEU A 221 -6.75 -7.52 16.89
CA LEU A 221 -7.97 -6.74 16.62
C LEU A 221 -8.26 -6.57 15.13
N VAL A 222 -7.23 -6.58 14.29
CA VAL A 222 -7.32 -6.20 12.88
C VAL A 222 -7.09 -7.35 11.90
N ALA A 223 -6.81 -8.56 12.39
CA ALA A 223 -6.61 -9.72 11.53
C ALA A 223 -7.82 -9.94 10.58
N PRO A 224 -7.60 -10.25 9.30
CA PRO A 224 -6.34 -10.64 8.65
C PRO A 224 -5.51 -9.46 8.07
N ALA A 225 -5.88 -8.20 8.34
CA ALA A 225 -5.14 -7.05 7.87
C ALA A 225 -3.75 -6.95 8.53
N GLU A 226 -2.83 -6.29 7.83
CA GLU A 226 -1.51 -5.96 8.36
C GLU A 226 -1.60 -4.84 9.39
N ALA A 227 -0.80 -4.94 10.46
CA ALA A 227 -0.67 -3.94 11.51
C ALA A 227 0.76 -3.40 11.57
N ILE A 228 0.89 -2.09 11.63
CA ILE A 228 2.14 -1.36 11.79
C ILE A 228 2.06 -0.56 13.08
N PHE A 229 3.13 -0.54 13.84
CA PHE A 229 3.25 0.17 15.10
C PHE A 229 4.35 1.22 14.97
N LEU A 230 4.03 2.44 15.29
CA LEU A 230 4.97 3.56 15.27
C LEU A 230 4.54 4.66 16.24
N ASP A 231 5.47 5.50 16.62
CA ASP A 231 5.19 6.79 17.25
C ASP A 231 5.37 7.90 16.18
N ALA A 232 4.28 8.54 15.79
CA ALA A 232 4.30 9.53 14.73
C ALA A 232 5.17 10.77 15.06
N GLN A 233 5.38 11.08 16.34
CA GLN A 233 6.26 12.15 16.76
C GLN A 233 7.72 11.75 16.57
N THR A 234 8.12 10.58 17.06
CA THR A 234 9.46 10.02 16.86
C THR A 234 9.80 9.90 15.37
N GLU A 235 8.84 9.42 14.53
CA GLU A 235 9.04 9.37 13.08
C GLU A 235 9.32 10.76 12.45
N SER A 236 8.68 11.80 12.96
CA SER A 236 8.94 13.18 12.51
C SER A 236 10.31 13.68 12.93
N GLU A 237 10.81 13.25 14.06
CA GLU A 237 12.16 13.59 14.58
C GLU A 237 13.25 12.85 13.80
N LEU A 238 13.07 11.55 13.55
CA LEU A 238 14.01 10.72 12.79
C LEU A 238 14.39 11.32 11.44
N ILE A 239 13.45 11.93 10.73
CA ILE A 239 13.68 12.54 9.41
C ILE A 239 14.61 13.76 9.49
N GLU A 240 14.69 14.43 10.63
CA GLU A 240 15.49 15.64 10.84
C GLU A 240 16.90 15.32 11.36
N LEU A 241 17.15 14.07 11.79
CA LEU A 241 18.42 13.63 12.36
C LEU A 241 19.40 13.14 11.27
N PRO A 242 20.70 13.27 11.49
CA PRO A 242 21.72 12.53 10.75
C PRO A 242 21.54 11.01 10.92
N ASP A 243 21.97 10.23 9.92
CA ASP A 243 21.75 8.77 9.87
C ASP A 243 22.28 8.03 11.12
N ASP A 244 23.42 8.46 11.67
CA ASP A 244 24.01 7.89 12.88
C ASP A 244 23.19 8.18 14.14
N GLU A 245 22.70 9.41 14.29
CA GLU A 245 21.83 9.81 15.41
C GLU A 245 20.44 9.14 15.27
N ALA A 246 19.89 9.03 14.06
CA ALA A 246 18.64 8.33 13.80
C ALA A 246 18.74 6.83 14.18
N ALA A 247 19.86 6.17 13.84
CA ALA A 247 20.10 4.79 14.23
C ALA A 247 20.19 4.60 15.75
N GLU A 248 20.83 5.54 16.47
CA GLU A 248 20.89 5.52 17.93
C GLU A 248 19.49 5.69 18.56
N LEU A 249 18.68 6.61 18.03
CA LEU A 249 17.31 6.81 18.51
C LEU A 249 16.45 5.56 18.29
N LEU A 250 16.48 4.95 17.10
CA LEU A 250 15.77 3.70 16.81
C LEU A 250 16.17 2.58 17.76
N ALA A 251 17.47 2.38 17.96
CA ALA A 251 17.96 1.37 18.89
C ALA A 251 17.49 1.62 20.34
N SER A 252 17.37 2.88 20.76
CA SER A 252 16.91 3.25 22.10
C SER A 252 15.45 2.89 22.38
N ILE A 253 14.61 2.84 21.34
CA ILE A 253 13.20 2.46 21.40
C ILE A 253 12.96 1.01 20.95
N GLY A 254 14.03 0.22 20.75
CA GLY A 254 13.96 -1.19 20.39
C GLY A 254 13.49 -1.46 18.96
N GLN A 255 13.69 -0.52 18.03
CA GLN A 255 13.34 -0.66 16.63
C GLN A 255 14.61 -0.80 15.76
N ASP A 256 14.53 -1.65 14.73
CA ASP A 256 15.63 -1.86 13.77
C ASP A 256 15.53 -0.94 12.54
N GLU A 257 14.35 -0.34 12.32
CA GLU A 257 14.07 0.51 11.16
C GLU A 257 12.94 1.48 11.47
N PRO A 258 12.83 2.61 10.72
CA PRO A 258 11.71 3.55 10.85
C PRO A 258 10.36 2.89 10.56
N GLY A 259 9.34 3.25 11.33
CA GLY A 259 7.95 2.80 11.09
C GLY A 259 7.40 3.28 9.75
N LEU A 260 7.84 4.43 9.25
CA LEU A 260 7.49 4.94 7.91
C LEU A 260 8.03 4.02 6.80
N ASP A 261 9.21 3.44 6.96
CA ASP A 261 9.79 2.48 6.01
C ASP A 261 8.99 1.18 6.01
N GLN A 262 8.58 0.70 7.19
CA GLN A 262 7.64 -0.43 7.30
C GLN A 262 6.31 -0.12 6.62
N LEU A 263 5.76 1.08 6.85
CA LEU A 263 4.50 1.53 6.25
C LEU A 263 4.58 1.56 4.73
N ALA A 264 5.68 2.06 4.16
CA ALA A 264 5.89 2.06 2.72
C ALA A 264 5.92 0.64 2.14
N ARG A 265 6.65 -0.30 2.76
CA ARG A 265 6.74 -1.70 2.31
C ARG A 265 5.42 -2.45 2.46
N VAL A 266 4.77 -2.33 3.62
CA VAL A 266 3.50 -3.00 3.87
C VAL A 266 2.42 -2.45 2.96
N GLY A 267 2.33 -1.12 2.81
CA GLY A 267 1.39 -0.48 1.90
C GLY A 267 1.58 -0.92 0.44
N PHE A 268 2.83 -1.02 -0.01
CA PHE A 268 3.16 -1.51 -1.34
C PHE A 268 2.63 -2.94 -1.57
N ARG A 269 2.86 -3.85 -0.60
CA ARG A 269 2.34 -5.22 -0.67
C ARG A 269 0.82 -5.29 -0.57
N THR A 270 0.21 -4.47 0.28
CA THR A 270 -1.25 -4.39 0.44
C THR A 270 -1.95 -4.02 -0.87
N LEU A 271 -1.31 -3.20 -1.71
CA LEU A 271 -1.77 -2.90 -3.06
C LEU A 271 -1.56 -4.04 -4.08
N GLY A 272 -1.04 -5.19 -3.67
CA GLY A 272 -0.73 -6.31 -4.57
C GLY A 272 0.40 -6.00 -5.54
N LEU A 273 1.35 -5.15 -5.13
CA LEU A 273 2.49 -4.75 -5.94
C LEU A 273 3.74 -5.54 -5.61
N GLN A 274 4.61 -5.68 -6.60
CA GLN A 274 5.95 -6.25 -6.50
C GLN A 274 6.93 -5.47 -7.39
N THR A 275 8.24 -5.73 -7.24
CA THR A 275 9.26 -5.06 -8.03
C THR A 275 10.07 -6.04 -8.86
N TYR A 276 10.41 -5.63 -10.07
CA TYR A 276 11.57 -6.16 -10.78
C TYR A 276 12.65 -5.08 -10.86
N LEU A 277 13.88 -5.48 -11.13
CA LEU A 277 15.06 -4.63 -11.06
C LEU A 277 15.73 -4.52 -12.42
N THR A 278 16.21 -3.33 -12.73
CA THR A 278 17.14 -3.11 -13.83
C THR A 278 18.41 -2.48 -13.29
N ALA A 279 19.57 -2.85 -13.82
CA ALA A 279 20.83 -2.32 -13.37
C ALA A 279 21.78 -2.05 -14.53
N GLY A 280 22.51 -0.94 -14.43
CA GLY A 280 23.51 -0.50 -15.41
C GLY A 280 24.31 0.68 -14.89
N PRO A 281 25.34 1.15 -15.62
CA PRO A 281 26.23 2.20 -15.15
C PRO A 281 25.58 3.56 -14.86
N GLN A 282 24.40 3.82 -15.44
CA GLN A 282 23.71 5.09 -15.21
C GLN A 282 22.83 5.02 -13.96
N GLU A 283 22.09 3.91 -13.79
CA GLU A 283 21.20 3.72 -12.64
C GLU A 283 20.93 2.24 -12.36
N SER A 284 20.69 1.92 -11.10
CA SER A 284 19.98 0.73 -10.63
C SER A 284 18.59 1.14 -10.16
N ARG A 285 17.55 0.51 -10.71
CA ARG A 285 16.15 0.92 -10.47
C ARG A 285 15.25 -0.26 -10.15
N ALA A 286 14.35 -0.04 -9.19
CA ALA A 286 13.20 -0.90 -8.93
C ALA A 286 11.98 -0.38 -9.69
N TRP A 287 11.34 -1.28 -10.43
CA TRP A 287 10.14 -0.98 -11.22
C TRP A 287 8.93 -1.63 -10.60
N THR A 288 7.87 -0.87 -10.41
CA THR A 288 6.62 -1.32 -9.81
C THR A 288 5.75 -2.03 -10.84
N ILE A 289 5.32 -3.26 -10.51
CA ILE A 289 4.36 -4.04 -11.29
C ILE A 289 3.35 -4.72 -10.35
N PRO A 290 2.13 -5.01 -10.81
CA PRO A 290 1.22 -5.89 -10.08
C PRO A 290 1.81 -7.30 -9.93
N VAL A 291 1.49 -7.96 -8.83
CA VAL A 291 1.75 -9.41 -8.67
C VAL A 291 1.02 -10.16 -9.79
N GLY A 292 1.71 -11.08 -10.46
CA GLY A 292 1.17 -11.82 -11.60
C GLY A 292 1.37 -11.16 -12.96
N ALA A 293 1.99 -9.97 -13.03
CA ALA A 293 2.30 -9.32 -14.30
C ALA A 293 3.25 -10.16 -15.16
N THR A 294 3.00 -10.20 -16.47
CA THR A 294 3.85 -10.88 -17.43
C THR A 294 5.04 -10.03 -17.86
N ALA A 295 6.06 -10.64 -18.46
CA ALA A 295 7.25 -9.94 -18.93
C ALA A 295 6.95 -8.81 -19.95
N PRO A 296 6.02 -8.94 -20.91
CA PRO A 296 5.62 -7.83 -21.75
C PRO A 296 4.94 -6.68 -20.99
N GLU A 297 4.09 -6.99 -20.00
CA GLU A 297 3.46 -5.97 -19.15
C GLU A 297 4.50 -5.21 -18.31
N ALA A 298 5.45 -5.93 -17.73
CA ALA A 298 6.59 -5.36 -17.03
C ALA A 298 7.44 -4.45 -17.93
N ALA A 299 7.76 -4.89 -19.17
CA ALA A 299 8.46 -4.07 -20.14
C ALA A 299 7.68 -2.79 -20.49
N GLY A 300 6.36 -2.86 -20.51
CA GLY A 300 5.44 -1.74 -20.75
C GLY A 300 5.52 -0.64 -19.69
N VAL A 301 5.90 -0.97 -18.47
CA VAL A 301 6.10 0.02 -17.39
C VAL A 301 7.30 0.93 -17.68
N ILE A 302 8.33 0.42 -18.35
CA ILE A 302 9.46 1.24 -18.80
C ILE A 302 9.01 2.15 -19.94
N HIS A 303 8.43 1.57 -20.98
CA HIS A 303 7.90 2.31 -22.13
C HIS A 303 6.91 1.43 -22.92
N THR A 304 5.86 2.04 -23.46
CA THR A 304 4.83 1.32 -24.24
C THR A 304 5.42 0.61 -25.48
N ASP A 305 6.47 1.15 -26.08
CA ASP A 305 7.14 0.51 -27.22
C ASP A 305 7.86 -0.79 -26.82
N PHE A 306 8.36 -0.89 -25.58
CA PHE A 306 8.96 -2.13 -25.07
C PHE A 306 7.92 -3.25 -24.99
N GLN A 307 6.68 -2.93 -24.59
CA GLN A 307 5.58 -3.89 -24.58
C GLN A 307 5.20 -4.33 -26.01
N ARG A 308 5.02 -3.35 -26.90
CA ARG A 308 4.60 -3.62 -28.29
C ARG A 308 5.63 -4.41 -29.07
N GLY A 309 6.90 -4.04 -28.93
CA GLY A 309 8.03 -4.65 -29.62
C GLY A 309 8.68 -5.80 -28.85
N PHE A 310 8.08 -6.29 -27.75
CA PHE A 310 8.67 -7.31 -26.90
C PHE A 310 9.06 -8.57 -27.66
N ILE A 311 10.33 -8.97 -27.53
CA ILE A 311 10.88 -10.19 -28.13
C ILE A 311 11.11 -11.24 -27.05
N LYS A 312 11.90 -10.90 -26.02
CA LYS A 312 12.27 -11.77 -24.89
C LYS A 312 12.80 -10.93 -23.73
N ALA A 313 12.85 -11.55 -22.56
CA ALA A 313 13.53 -11.02 -21.39
C ALA A 313 14.73 -11.92 -21.02
N GLU A 314 15.88 -11.33 -20.74
CA GLU A 314 17.02 -12.00 -20.13
C GLU A 314 16.94 -11.72 -18.63
N ILE A 315 16.73 -12.78 -17.82
CA ILE A 315 16.37 -12.67 -16.40
C ILE A 315 17.34 -13.48 -15.55
N VAL A 316 17.79 -12.89 -14.46
CA VAL A 316 18.51 -13.58 -13.38
C VAL A 316 17.92 -13.16 -12.04
N GLY A 317 17.77 -14.10 -11.11
CA GLY A 317 17.36 -13.78 -9.75
C GLY A 317 18.42 -12.94 -9.04
N PHE A 318 17.96 -11.97 -8.22
CA PHE A 318 18.87 -11.08 -7.49
C PHE A 318 19.97 -11.83 -6.72
N ASP A 319 19.59 -12.84 -5.92
CA ASP A 319 20.56 -13.60 -5.10
C ASP A 319 21.59 -14.33 -5.96
N GLN A 320 21.17 -14.92 -7.08
CA GLN A 320 22.07 -15.56 -8.03
C GLN A 320 23.05 -14.56 -8.66
N LEU A 321 22.59 -13.36 -8.95
CA LEU A 321 23.44 -12.30 -9.50
C LEU A 321 24.46 -11.83 -8.45
N MET A 322 24.06 -11.67 -7.20
CA MET A 322 24.98 -11.31 -6.10
C MET A 322 26.05 -12.38 -5.88
N GLU A 323 25.66 -13.67 -5.90
CA GLU A 323 26.61 -14.78 -5.81
C GLU A 323 27.58 -14.83 -7.00
N ALA A 324 27.11 -14.51 -8.21
CA ALA A 324 27.97 -14.46 -9.38
C ALA A 324 28.89 -13.23 -9.38
N GLY A 325 28.54 -12.16 -8.72
CA GLY A 325 29.29 -10.90 -8.69
C GLY A 325 29.29 -10.09 -9.99
N SER A 326 28.77 -10.64 -11.07
CA SER A 326 28.60 -9.92 -12.35
C SER A 326 27.62 -10.64 -13.29
N MET A 327 27.02 -9.89 -14.21
CA MET A 327 26.16 -10.45 -15.24
C MET A 327 26.92 -11.44 -16.17
N ALA A 328 28.19 -11.18 -16.45
CA ALA A 328 29.01 -12.05 -17.28
C ALA A 328 29.22 -13.41 -16.63
N GLU A 329 29.51 -13.44 -15.33
CA GLU A 329 29.69 -14.67 -14.57
C GLU A 329 28.35 -15.41 -14.41
N ALA A 330 27.24 -14.69 -14.14
CA ALA A 330 25.91 -15.32 -14.10
C ALA A 330 25.56 -16.00 -15.44
N LYS A 331 25.89 -15.36 -16.58
CA LYS A 331 25.73 -15.97 -17.91
C LYS A 331 26.59 -17.21 -18.07
N SER A 332 27.85 -17.18 -17.65
CA SER A 332 28.78 -18.32 -17.75
C SER A 332 28.33 -19.53 -16.93
N ARG A 333 27.66 -19.29 -15.78
CA ARG A 333 27.06 -20.32 -14.93
C ARG A 333 25.70 -20.83 -15.42
N GLY A 334 25.17 -20.23 -16.49
CA GLY A 334 23.85 -20.59 -17.05
C GLY A 334 22.67 -20.15 -16.17
N TRP A 335 22.86 -19.16 -15.29
CA TRP A 335 21.82 -18.66 -14.40
C TRP A 335 20.94 -17.58 -15.02
N VAL A 336 21.39 -16.99 -16.14
CA VAL A 336 20.57 -16.06 -16.92
C VAL A 336 19.62 -16.85 -17.82
N ARG A 337 18.35 -16.76 -17.52
CA ARG A 337 17.27 -17.41 -18.27
C ARG A 337 16.80 -16.50 -19.40
N ILE A 338 16.35 -17.11 -20.48
CA ILE A 338 15.71 -16.40 -21.60
C ILE A 338 14.22 -16.74 -21.53
N GLU A 339 13.41 -15.72 -21.25
CA GLU A 339 11.97 -15.89 -21.02
C GLU A 339 11.14 -15.21 -22.11
N GLY A 340 10.01 -15.81 -22.42
CA GLY A 340 9.07 -15.35 -23.44
C GLY A 340 7.91 -14.53 -22.86
N LYS A 341 6.86 -14.36 -23.71
CA LYS A 341 5.71 -13.50 -23.38
C LYS A 341 4.85 -13.99 -22.22
N GLU A 342 4.84 -15.30 -21.99
CA GLU A 342 4.02 -15.94 -20.95
C GLU A 342 4.70 -15.98 -19.58
N TYR A 343 5.95 -15.49 -19.49
CA TYR A 343 6.67 -15.49 -18.23
C TYR A 343 6.02 -14.51 -17.25
N VAL A 344 5.62 -15.01 -16.10
CA VAL A 344 5.14 -14.23 -14.97
C VAL A 344 6.33 -13.76 -14.15
N MET A 345 6.47 -12.44 -14.01
CA MET A 345 7.58 -11.83 -13.28
C MET A 345 7.56 -12.20 -11.80
N ALA A 346 8.74 -12.49 -11.26
CA ALA A 346 8.93 -12.69 -9.84
C ALA A 346 9.54 -11.44 -9.18
N ASP A 347 9.22 -11.22 -7.89
CA ASP A 347 9.86 -10.14 -7.14
C ASP A 347 11.38 -10.35 -7.06
N GLY A 348 12.14 -9.30 -7.35
CA GLY A 348 13.61 -9.36 -7.38
C GLY A 348 14.22 -9.93 -8.65
N ASP A 349 13.45 -10.20 -9.69
CA ASP A 349 14.01 -10.50 -11.02
C ASP A 349 14.85 -9.30 -11.50
N VAL A 350 16.11 -9.54 -11.85
CA VAL A 350 16.98 -8.57 -12.53
C VAL A 350 16.92 -8.81 -14.02
N VAL A 351 16.46 -7.81 -14.78
CA VAL A 351 15.96 -8.01 -16.14
C VAL A 351 16.64 -7.10 -17.16
N GLU A 352 16.91 -7.66 -18.34
CA GLU A 352 17.21 -6.91 -19.57
C GLU A 352 16.18 -7.30 -20.64
N PHE A 353 15.30 -6.37 -21.02
CA PHE A 353 14.32 -6.59 -22.09
C PHE A 353 14.92 -6.40 -23.46
N ARG A 354 14.61 -7.33 -24.38
CA ARG A 354 14.92 -7.23 -25.81
C ARG A 354 13.62 -6.96 -26.57
N PHE A 355 13.63 -5.88 -27.32
CA PHE A 355 12.49 -5.43 -28.08
C PHE A 355 12.93 -4.90 -29.47
N ASN A 356 11.99 -4.85 -30.40
CA ASN A 356 12.18 -4.24 -31.72
C ASN A 356 10.97 -3.35 -32.02
N VAL A 357 11.22 -2.11 -32.40
CA VAL A 357 10.19 -1.10 -32.72
C VAL A 357 10.22 -0.83 -34.23
#